data_85938cc59ebcbf90e946187298bd7c76
#
_entry.id   85938cc59ebcbf90e946187298bd7c76
#
_cell.length_a   1.000
_cell.length_b   1.000
_cell.length_c   1.000
_cell.angle_alpha   90.00
_cell.angle_beta   90.00
_cell.angle_gamma   90.00
#
_symmetry.space_group_name_H-M   'P 1'
#
loop_
_entity.id
_entity.type
_entity.pdbx_description
1 polymer ?
#
loop_
_entity_poly.entity_id
_entity_poly.type
_entity_poly.pdbx_seq_one_letter_code
_entity_poly.pdbx_strand_id
1 'polypeptide(L)' 'MIKRIEKVFSEVTGRENLNFTEKTRLDKNFEITSLSFIQLICALEDEFDVDIPNSVVKKIKTVGDVVKYLEKNV' A
#
# COMPACT_ATOMS: atom_id res chain seq x y z
N MET A 1 11.10 -0.63 5.28
CA MET A 1 9.63 -0.63 5.17
C MET A 1 9.12 -0.59 3.72
N ILE A 2 9.65 0.29 2.90
CA ILE A 2 9.20 0.38 1.50
C ILE A 2 9.33 -0.94 0.76
N LYS A 3 10.42 -1.69 0.99
CA LYS A 3 10.60 -2.98 0.34
C LYS A 3 9.52 -4.00 0.71
N ARG A 4 9.05 -3.97 1.95
CA ARG A 4 7.95 -4.85 2.37
C ARG A 4 6.65 -4.46 1.68
N ILE A 5 6.42 -3.17 1.51
CA ILE A 5 5.26 -2.68 0.77
C ILE A 5 5.34 -3.10 -0.68
N GLU A 6 6.51 -2.99 -1.31
CA GLU A 6 6.72 -3.46 -2.67
C GLU A 6 6.40 -4.95 -2.81
N LYS A 7 6.85 -5.75 -1.84
CA LYS A 7 6.59 -7.19 -1.84
C LYS A 7 5.09 -7.48 -1.80
N VAL A 8 4.37 -6.82 -0.90
CA VAL A 8 2.92 -6.99 -0.79
C VAL A 8 2.25 -6.58 -2.09
N PHE A 9 2.66 -5.46 -2.66
CA PHE A 9 2.11 -4.98 -3.92
C PHE A 9 2.34 -5.98 -5.04
N SER A 10 3.55 -6.53 -5.11
CA SER A 10 3.89 -7.53 -6.12
C SER A 10 3.01 -8.77 -6.00
N GLU A 11 2.77 -9.22 -4.78
CA GLU A 11 1.93 -10.40 -4.54
C GLU A 11 0.48 -10.16 -4.93
N VAL A 12 -0.04 -8.97 -4.66
CA VAL A 12 -1.45 -8.64 -4.94
C VAL A 12 -1.68 -8.37 -6.42
N THR A 13 -0.78 -7.63 -7.07
CA THR A 13 -0.96 -7.19 -8.45
C THR A 13 -0.30 -8.09 -9.48
N GLY A 14 0.62 -8.95 -9.05
CA GLY A 14 1.39 -9.79 -9.96
C GLY A 14 2.49 -9.03 -10.70
N ARG A 15 2.73 -7.78 -10.37
CA ARG A 15 3.77 -6.98 -11.01
C ARG A 15 5.11 -7.21 -10.31
N GLU A 16 6.18 -7.17 -11.10
CA GLU A 16 7.54 -7.33 -10.60
C GLU A 16 8.37 -6.08 -10.87
N ASN A 17 9.55 -6.02 -10.25
CA ASN A 17 10.51 -4.92 -10.45
C ASN A 17 9.93 -3.57 -10.08
N LEU A 18 9.18 -3.53 -9.00
CA LEU A 18 8.62 -2.29 -8.47
C LEU A 18 9.72 -1.45 -7.81
N ASN A 19 9.82 -0.19 -8.22
CA ASN A 19 10.79 0.75 -7.65
C ASN A 19 10.02 1.86 -6.95
N PHE A 20 9.58 1.58 -5.73
CA PHE A 20 8.79 2.54 -4.96
C PHE A 20 9.66 3.57 -4.27
N THR A 21 9.17 4.80 -4.27
CA THR A 21 9.67 5.87 -3.43
C THR A 21 8.49 6.42 -2.65
N GLU A 22 8.78 7.30 -1.69
CA GLU A 22 7.70 7.91 -0.91
C GLU A 22 6.75 8.72 -1.79
N LYS A 23 7.21 9.20 -2.93
CA LYS A 23 6.41 10.01 -3.85
C LYS A 23 5.61 9.18 -4.86
N THR A 24 5.84 7.88 -4.91
CA THR A 24 5.13 7.01 -5.86
C THR A 24 3.63 7.05 -5.59
N ARG A 25 2.86 7.38 -6.64
CA ARG A 25 1.40 7.45 -6.54
C ARG A 25 0.80 6.07 -6.73
N LEU A 26 -0.04 5.66 -5.78
CA LEU A 26 -0.70 4.37 -5.85
C LEU A 26 -1.96 4.41 -6.70
N ASP A 27 -2.56 5.59 -6.83
CA ASP A 27 -3.83 5.74 -7.54
C ASP A 27 -3.67 5.92 -9.05
N LYS A 28 -2.53 6.43 -9.51
CA LYS A 28 -2.32 6.75 -10.94
C LYS A 28 -1.36 5.81 -11.65
N ASN A 29 -0.30 5.38 -10.97
CA ASN A 29 0.77 4.63 -11.63
C ASN A 29 0.44 3.16 -11.87
N PHE A 30 -0.57 2.61 -11.23
CA PHE A 30 -0.85 1.18 -11.28
C PHE A 30 -2.22 0.82 -11.81
N GLU A 31 -3.02 1.80 -12.19
CA GLU A 31 -4.38 1.57 -12.71
C GLU A 31 -5.14 0.55 -11.86
N ILE A 32 -5.05 0.70 -10.56
CA ILE A 32 -5.61 -0.26 -9.62
C ILE A 32 -7.12 -0.05 -9.52
N THR A 33 -7.88 -1.13 -9.67
CA THR A 33 -9.32 -1.08 -9.45
C THR A 33 -9.62 -0.94 -7.96
N SER A 34 -10.85 -0.55 -7.62
CA SER A 34 -11.25 -0.44 -6.22
C SER A 34 -11.08 -1.77 -5.48
N LEU A 35 -11.41 -2.87 -6.15
CA LEU A 35 -11.28 -4.20 -5.55
C LEU A 35 -9.82 -4.53 -5.25
N SER A 36 -8.94 -4.29 -6.23
CA SER A 36 -7.51 -4.54 -6.03
C SER A 36 -6.94 -3.67 -4.93
N PHE A 37 -7.40 -2.42 -4.83
CA PHE A 37 -6.95 -1.54 -3.77
C PHE A 37 -7.35 -2.05 -2.39
N ILE A 38 -8.58 -2.56 -2.26
CA ILE A 38 -9.05 -3.15 -1.01
C ILE A 38 -8.23 -4.39 -0.67
N GLN A 39 -7.95 -5.24 -1.65
CA GLN A 39 -7.12 -6.43 -1.45
C GLN A 39 -5.71 -6.04 -0.98
N LEU A 40 -5.16 -4.98 -1.56
CA LEU A 40 -3.85 -4.47 -1.16
C LEU A 40 -3.86 -4.00 0.30
N ILE A 41 -4.90 -3.26 0.69
CA ILE A 41 -5.01 -2.78 2.07
C ILE A 41 -5.12 -3.95 3.04
N CYS A 42 -5.92 -4.96 2.71
CA CYS A 42 -6.02 -6.16 3.55
C CYS A 42 -4.68 -6.89 3.67
N ALA A 43 -3.95 -6.98 2.58
CA ALA A 43 -2.64 -7.63 2.58
C ALA A 43 -1.64 -6.85 3.44
N LEU A 44 -1.70 -5.52 3.40
CA LEU A 44 -0.85 -4.69 4.25
C LEU A 44 -1.20 -4.85 5.73
N GLU A 45 -2.49 -4.94 6.04
CA GLU A 45 -2.92 -5.18 7.41
C GLU A 45 -2.37 -6.50 7.94
N ASP A 46 -2.40 -7.54 7.11
CA ASP A 46 -1.85 -8.84 7.50
C ASP A 46 -0.33 -8.81 7.63
N GLU A 47 0.34 -8.16 6.69
CA GLU A 47 1.81 -8.12 6.69
C GLU A 47 2.36 -7.37 7.89
N PHE A 48 1.72 -6.27 8.29
CA PHE A 48 2.21 -5.41 9.36
C PHE A 48 1.44 -5.56 10.66
N ASP A 49 0.42 -6.42 10.67
CA ASP A 49 -0.42 -6.66 11.85
C ASP A 49 -1.01 -5.37 12.41
N VAL A 50 -1.64 -4.59 11.54
CA VAL A 50 -2.27 -3.32 11.90
C VAL A 50 -3.65 -3.22 11.27
N ASP A 51 -4.50 -2.35 11.83
CA ASP A 51 -5.79 -2.02 11.25
C ASP A 51 -5.67 -0.73 10.44
N ILE A 52 -6.20 -0.74 9.22
CA ILE A 52 -6.23 0.45 8.38
C ILE A 52 -7.70 0.78 8.11
N PRO A 53 -8.31 1.67 8.89
CA PRO A 53 -9.73 1.99 8.72
C PRO A 53 -9.99 2.75 7.42
N ASN A 54 -11.25 2.71 6.95
CA ASN A 54 -11.63 3.36 5.70
C ASN A 54 -11.30 4.85 5.68
N SER A 55 -11.38 5.53 6.83
CA SER A 55 -11.04 6.94 6.90
C SER A 55 -9.59 7.21 6.54
N VAL A 56 -8.70 6.26 6.87
CA VAL A 56 -7.29 6.35 6.53
C VAL A 56 -7.09 5.96 5.07
N VAL A 57 -7.76 4.90 4.61
CA VAL A 57 -7.66 4.44 3.23
C VAL A 57 -7.95 5.57 2.24
N LYS A 58 -8.96 6.38 2.54
CA LYS A 58 -9.34 7.50 1.67
C LYS A 58 -8.26 8.57 1.56
N LYS A 59 -7.37 8.65 2.55
CA LYS A 59 -6.29 9.64 2.58
C LYS A 59 -4.99 9.12 1.97
N ILE A 60 -4.88 7.81 1.78
CA ILE A 60 -3.67 7.21 1.23
C ILE A 60 -3.68 7.36 -0.28
N LYS A 61 -2.70 8.11 -0.81
CA LYS A 61 -2.55 8.32 -2.25
C LYS A 61 -1.15 7.96 -2.72
N THR A 62 -0.17 7.98 -1.84
CA THR A 62 1.22 7.68 -2.18
C THR A 62 1.78 6.61 -1.25
N VAL A 63 2.89 6.03 -1.66
CA VAL A 63 3.63 5.08 -0.80
C VAL A 63 4.03 5.76 0.51
N GLY A 64 4.43 7.03 0.43
CA GLY A 64 4.80 7.79 1.63
C GLY A 64 3.66 7.90 2.64
N ASP A 65 2.42 8.03 2.17
CA ASP A 65 1.27 8.07 3.06
C ASP A 65 1.12 6.75 3.81
N VAL A 66 1.33 5.63 3.13
CA VAL A 66 1.29 4.30 3.75
C VAL A 66 2.40 4.16 4.78
N VAL A 67 3.61 4.57 4.42
CA VAL A 67 4.76 4.49 5.31
C VAL A 67 4.51 5.28 6.59
N LYS A 68 4.02 6.50 6.46
CA LYS A 68 3.74 7.35 7.63
C LYS A 68 2.73 6.70 8.56
N TYR A 69 1.67 6.14 7.99
CA TYR A 69 0.64 5.50 8.80
C TYR A 69 1.21 4.28 9.52
N LEU A 70 1.94 3.45 8.80
CA LEU A 70 2.50 2.23 9.37
C LEU A 70 3.53 2.53 10.46
N GLU A 71 4.37 3.55 10.26
CA GLU A 71 5.35 3.92 11.27
C GLU A 71 4.72 4.38 12.58
N LYS A 72 3.54 4.97 12.52
CA LYS A 72 2.83 5.41 13.73
C LYS A 72 2.11 4.28 14.44
N ASN A 73 1.76 3.22 13.74
CA ASN A 73 0.85 2.19 14.25
C ASN A 73 1.46 0.80 14.36
N VAL A 74 2.71 0.66 13.99
CA VAL A 74 3.42 -0.62 14.11
C VAL A 74 4.39 -0.61 15.29
#